data_cc2f64172b59a42b80d73d2a2b8c44a8
#
_entry.id   cc2f64172b59a42b80d73d2a2b8c44a8
#
_cell.length_a   1.000
_cell.length_b   1.000
_cell.length_c   1.000
_cell.angle_alpha   90.00
_cell.angle_beta   90.00
_cell.angle_gamma   90.00
#
_symmetry.space_group_name_H-M   'P 1'
#
loop_
_entity.id
_entity.type
_entity.pdbx_description
1 polymer ?
#
loop_
_entity_poly.entity_id
_entity_poly.type
_entity_poly.pdbx_seq_one_letter_code
_entity_poly.pdbx_strand_id
1 'polypeptide(L)'
;MTFANKSLRIAICGVRGIGQVHARIFQSLGADVCAVLGSSEETALNAARQLEESFGIKAKVFHRLDDLFEKTKPDAVSICTPAKYHYDAILASLDRNIPVFCEKPIFWKEGINRKEIEDKLGAIEKHTNRKVFVNTSNASFMDHVIEAIGSKKDIRLFDFKFFSQGPHIGRDIGLDLLPHGISLLLRLFGPQKIERLTEEIDNNYYKCSFLYAECNVNFDFQELAGGNKDFVIGIDDRTFTRIQEGFGATYRVCLEDSQTGKKIYCEDPFEVYIRRFLRYCLNGLQTEEDSFEEASANLRIMAEILLGEDQ
;
A
#
# COMPACT_ATOMS: atom_id res chain seq x y z
N MET A 1 -18.18 -2.82 15.05
CA MET A 1 -19.46 -2.64 14.32
C MET A 1 -19.54 -3.77 13.30
N THR A 2 -20.44 -4.72 13.51
CA THR A 2 -20.78 -5.76 12.54
C THR A 2 -21.62 -5.11 11.43
N PHE A 3 -21.17 -5.25 10.18
CA PHE A 3 -21.91 -4.77 9.02
C PHE A 3 -23.23 -5.57 8.91
N ALA A 4 -24.35 -4.90 9.13
CA ALA A 4 -25.66 -5.52 9.07
C ALA A 4 -26.02 -5.87 7.61
N ASN A 5 -26.25 -7.15 7.33
CA ASN A 5 -27.03 -7.74 6.26
C ASN A 5 -26.40 -8.11 4.90
N LYS A 6 -25.18 -7.73 4.51
CA LYS A 6 -24.58 -8.31 3.28
C LYS A 6 -23.08 -8.54 3.46
N SER A 7 -22.64 -9.78 3.47
CA SER A 7 -21.21 -10.11 3.37
C SER A 7 -20.75 -9.84 1.94
N LEU A 8 -19.75 -8.95 1.78
CA LEU A 8 -19.14 -8.66 0.47
C LEU A 8 -18.29 -9.84 0.03
N ARG A 9 -18.43 -10.23 -1.22
CA ARG A 9 -17.66 -11.31 -1.85
C ARG A 9 -16.41 -10.75 -2.49
N ILE A 10 -15.25 -11.11 -1.93
CA ILE A 10 -13.95 -10.59 -2.34
C ILE A 10 -13.16 -11.67 -3.08
N ALA A 11 -12.60 -11.33 -4.23
CA ALA A 11 -11.61 -12.16 -4.91
C ALA A 11 -10.20 -11.63 -4.62
N ILE A 12 -9.24 -12.53 -4.36
CA ILE A 12 -7.83 -12.18 -4.11
C ILE A 12 -6.99 -12.59 -5.33
N CYS A 13 -6.37 -11.63 -5.98
CA CYS A 13 -5.44 -11.83 -7.09
C CYS A 13 -3.99 -11.75 -6.59
N GLY A 14 -3.26 -12.88 -6.64
CA GLY A 14 -1.94 -13.00 -6.01
C GLY A 14 -2.04 -13.43 -4.54
N VAL A 15 -1.85 -14.72 -4.29
CA VAL A 15 -2.23 -15.36 -3.02
C VAL A 15 -1.05 -15.86 -2.19
N ARG A 16 0.15 -15.31 -2.43
CA ARG A 16 1.33 -15.55 -1.59
C ARG A 16 1.64 -14.31 -0.75
N GLY A 17 2.30 -14.49 0.39
CA GLY A 17 2.73 -13.38 1.23
C GLY A 17 1.59 -12.43 1.59
N ILE A 18 1.63 -11.23 1.02
CA ILE A 18 0.66 -10.17 1.34
C ILE A 18 -0.78 -10.53 0.98
N GLY A 19 -0.99 -11.31 -0.07
CA GLY A 19 -2.34 -11.75 -0.43
C GLY A 19 -3.01 -12.64 0.62
N GLN A 20 -2.24 -13.43 1.38
CA GLN A 20 -2.75 -14.20 2.53
C GLN A 20 -3.12 -13.27 3.69
N VAL A 21 -2.34 -12.21 3.92
CA VAL A 21 -2.63 -11.18 4.92
C VAL A 21 -3.95 -10.49 4.59
N HIS A 22 -4.14 -10.08 3.32
CA HIS A 22 -5.38 -9.47 2.86
C HIS A 22 -6.57 -10.43 3.05
N ALA A 23 -6.46 -11.68 2.60
CA ALA A 23 -7.53 -12.66 2.74
C ALA A 23 -7.97 -12.83 4.21
N ARG A 24 -7.01 -12.98 5.13
CA ARG A 24 -7.25 -13.07 6.57
C ARG A 24 -7.96 -11.84 7.12
N ILE A 25 -7.51 -10.63 6.75
CA ILE A 25 -8.10 -9.39 7.26
C ILE A 25 -9.50 -9.17 6.66
N PHE A 26 -9.71 -9.40 5.36
CA PHE A 26 -11.04 -9.33 4.76
C PHE A 26 -12.03 -10.23 5.50
N GLN A 27 -11.65 -11.48 5.77
CA GLN A 27 -12.50 -12.40 6.50
C GLN A 27 -12.74 -11.97 7.94
N SER A 28 -11.71 -11.51 8.66
CA SER A 28 -11.87 -11.03 10.05
C SER A 28 -12.82 -9.82 10.16
N LEU A 29 -12.92 -9.04 9.09
CA LEU A 29 -13.84 -7.91 8.96
C LEU A 29 -15.23 -8.30 8.42
N GLY A 30 -15.51 -9.60 8.23
CA GLY A 30 -16.82 -10.13 7.85
C GLY A 30 -17.08 -10.23 6.35
N ALA A 31 -16.06 -10.06 5.50
CA ALA A 31 -16.17 -10.31 4.08
C ALA A 31 -16.01 -11.82 3.77
N ASP A 32 -16.61 -12.29 2.65
CA ASP A 32 -16.44 -13.62 2.11
C ASP A 32 -15.32 -13.63 1.06
N VAL A 33 -14.20 -14.28 1.35
CA VAL A 33 -13.14 -14.52 0.37
C VAL A 33 -13.56 -15.63 -0.57
N CYS A 34 -14.28 -15.29 -1.64
CA CYS A 34 -14.96 -16.24 -2.51
C CYS A 34 -14.07 -16.90 -3.56
N ALA A 35 -12.95 -16.27 -3.92
CA ALA A 35 -12.05 -16.75 -4.96
C ALA A 35 -10.60 -16.31 -4.77
N VAL A 36 -9.68 -17.11 -5.29
CA VAL A 36 -8.24 -16.80 -5.37
C VAL A 36 -7.72 -17.00 -6.78
N LEU A 37 -6.85 -16.08 -7.24
CA LEU A 37 -6.16 -16.15 -8.52
C LEU A 37 -4.66 -16.37 -8.30
N GLY A 38 -4.13 -17.48 -8.81
CA GLY A 38 -2.68 -17.74 -8.86
C GLY A 38 -2.12 -17.58 -10.26
N SER A 39 -0.80 -17.61 -10.40
CA SER A 39 -0.10 -17.58 -11.70
C SER A 39 -0.28 -18.89 -12.49
N SER A 40 -0.63 -19.98 -11.81
CA SER A 40 -0.98 -21.29 -12.38
C SER A 40 -2.03 -21.94 -11.51
N GLU A 41 -2.67 -23.00 -12.01
CA GLU A 41 -3.64 -23.81 -11.23
C GLU A 41 -2.99 -24.40 -9.98
N GLU A 42 -1.77 -24.91 -10.10
CA GLU A 42 -1.02 -25.45 -8.95
C GLU A 42 -0.76 -24.40 -7.88
N THR A 43 -0.28 -23.21 -8.29
CA THR A 43 -0.04 -22.11 -7.36
C THR A 43 -1.31 -21.69 -6.63
N ALA A 44 -2.41 -21.60 -7.34
CA ALA A 44 -3.69 -21.19 -6.78
C ALA A 44 -4.27 -22.27 -5.84
N LEU A 45 -4.14 -23.56 -6.20
CA LEU A 45 -4.57 -24.69 -5.35
C LEU A 45 -3.78 -24.75 -4.04
N ASN A 46 -2.45 -24.62 -4.11
CA ASN A 46 -1.60 -24.62 -2.93
C ASN A 46 -1.94 -23.46 -1.99
N ALA A 47 -2.15 -22.26 -2.53
CA ALA A 47 -2.54 -21.10 -1.74
C ALA A 47 -3.94 -21.26 -1.11
N ALA A 48 -4.92 -21.82 -1.85
CA ALA A 48 -6.24 -22.08 -1.30
C ALA A 48 -6.20 -23.08 -0.14
N ARG A 49 -5.38 -24.13 -0.23
CA ARG A 49 -5.16 -25.07 0.88
C ARG A 49 -4.57 -24.38 2.11
N GLN A 50 -3.54 -23.56 1.92
CA GLN A 50 -2.93 -22.80 3.02
C GLN A 50 -3.94 -21.86 3.69
N LEU A 51 -4.80 -21.19 2.91
CA LEU A 51 -5.86 -20.33 3.45
C LEU A 51 -6.90 -21.13 4.24
N GLU A 52 -7.29 -22.32 3.75
CA GLU A 52 -8.23 -23.20 4.46
C GLU A 52 -7.62 -23.73 5.76
N GLU A 53 -6.38 -24.24 5.71
CA GLU A 53 -5.68 -24.81 6.86
C GLU A 53 -5.37 -23.76 7.94
N SER A 54 -4.94 -22.57 7.52
CA SER A 54 -4.49 -21.53 8.47
C SER A 54 -5.61 -20.64 8.99
N PHE A 55 -6.65 -20.41 8.18
CA PHE A 55 -7.69 -19.40 8.47
C PHE A 55 -9.12 -19.91 8.26
N GLY A 56 -9.31 -21.16 7.82
CA GLY A 56 -10.63 -21.69 7.51
C GLY A 56 -11.30 -21.07 6.28
N ILE A 57 -10.52 -20.40 5.40
CA ILE A 57 -11.03 -19.73 4.20
C ILE A 57 -11.16 -20.72 3.05
N LYS A 58 -12.41 -20.95 2.59
CA LYS A 58 -12.72 -21.81 1.46
C LYS A 58 -12.99 -20.99 0.21
N ALA A 59 -11.98 -20.81 -0.63
CA ALA A 59 -12.07 -20.01 -1.85
C ALA A 59 -12.03 -20.88 -3.11
N LYS A 60 -12.76 -20.48 -4.16
CA LYS A 60 -12.64 -21.10 -5.50
C LYS A 60 -11.31 -20.70 -6.13
N VAL A 61 -10.72 -21.63 -6.87
CA VAL A 61 -9.38 -21.51 -7.45
C VAL A 61 -9.43 -21.14 -8.91
N PHE A 62 -8.62 -20.15 -9.32
CA PHE A 62 -8.49 -19.71 -10.70
C PHE A 62 -7.03 -19.37 -11.05
N HIS A 63 -6.71 -19.47 -12.35
CA HIS A 63 -5.44 -18.99 -12.92
C HIS A 63 -5.66 -18.04 -14.11
N ARG A 64 -6.93 -17.74 -14.45
CA ARG A 64 -7.33 -16.74 -15.45
C ARG A 64 -8.32 -15.77 -14.83
N LEU A 65 -8.06 -14.49 -14.99
CA LEU A 65 -8.83 -13.42 -14.36
C LEU A 65 -10.28 -13.37 -14.90
N ASP A 66 -10.46 -13.56 -16.22
CA ASP A 66 -11.78 -13.58 -16.85
C ASP A 66 -12.66 -14.72 -16.29
N ASP A 67 -12.09 -15.92 -16.19
CA ASP A 67 -12.80 -17.07 -15.61
C ASP A 67 -13.22 -16.81 -14.15
N LEU A 68 -12.35 -16.14 -13.38
CA LEU A 68 -12.66 -15.74 -12.01
C LEU A 68 -13.87 -14.82 -11.99
N PHE A 69 -13.87 -13.76 -12.79
CA PHE A 69 -14.97 -12.79 -12.82
C PHE A 69 -16.28 -13.40 -13.30
N GLU A 70 -16.24 -14.19 -14.38
CA GLU A 70 -17.44 -14.81 -14.96
C GLU A 70 -18.09 -15.82 -14.01
N LYS A 71 -17.26 -16.68 -13.37
CA LYS A 71 -17.74 -17.80 -12.56
C LYS A 71 -18.03 -17.42 -11.10
N THR A 72 -17.49 -16.30 -10.60
CA THR A 72 -17.67 -15.91 -9.20
C THR A 72 -18.46 -14.63 -9.02
N LYS A 73 -18.40 -13.69 -9.95
CA LYS A 73 -19.04 -12.38 -9.86
C LYS A 73 -18.78 -11.73 -8.50
N PRO A 74 -17.51 -11.43 -8.15
CA PRO A 74 -17.18 -10.85 -6.85
C PRO A 74 -17.72 -9.43 -6.75
N ASP A 75 -18.04 -8.99 -5.52
CA ASP A 75 -18.43 -7.60 -5.25
C ASP A 75 -17.22 -6.65 -5.29
N ALA A 76 -15.99 -7.16 -5.04
CA ALA A 76 -14.75 -6.41 -5.15
C ALA A 76 -13.54 -7.35 -5.33
N VAL A 77 -12.41 -6.79 -5.75
CA VAL A 77 -11.16 -7.55 -5.94
C VAL A 77 -10.02 -6.90 -5.16
N SER A 78 -9.16 -7.75 -4.57
CA SER A 78 -7.89 -7.34 -3.98
C SER A 78 -6.74 -7.82 -4.85
N ILE A 79 -5.91 -6.90 -5.36
CA ILE A 79 -4.79 -7.17 -6.25
C ILE A 79 -3.49 -7.11 -5.45
N CYS A 80 -2.88 -8.29 -5.27
CA CYS A 80 -1.65 -8.52 -4.51
C CYS A 80 -0.58 -9.20 -5.38
N THR A 81 -0.69 -9.06 -6.69
CA THR A 81 0.29 -9.56 -7.67
C THR A 81 1.53 -8.64 -7.70
N PRO A 82 2.63 -9.01 -8.38
CA PRO A 82 3.69 -8.06 -8.68
C PRO A 82 3.18 -6.85 -9.48
N ALA A 83 3.73 -5.66 -9.19
CA ALA A 83 3.26 -4.36 -9.72
C ALA A 83 3.08 -4.29 -11.24
N LYS A 84 3.88 -5.05 -11.99
CA LYS A 84 3.78 -5.11 -13.47
C LYS A 84 2.46 -5.69 -14.00
N TYR A 85 1.69 -6.41 -13.16
CA TYR A 85 0.40 -6.99 -13.52
C TYR A 85 -0.79 -6.19 -12.97
N HIS A 86 -0.54 -5.16 -12.13
CA HIS A 86 -1.61 -4.39 -11.50
C HIS A 86 -2.48 -3.67 -12.51
N TYR A 87 -1.85 -2.98 -13.48
CA TYR A 87 -2.58 -2.16 -14.44
C TYR A 87 -3.65 -2.94 -15.21
N ASP A 88 -3.28 -4.10 -15.78
CA ASP A 88 -4.21 -4.91 -16.58
C ASP A 88 -5.33 -5.47 -15.70
N ALA A 89 -5.02 -5.89 -14.47
CA ALA A 89 -6.01 -6.37 -13.51
C ALA A 89 -6.96 -5.26 -13.04
N ILE A 90 -6.44 -4.04 -12.84
CA ILE A 90 -7.26 -2.85 -12.52
C ILE A 90 -8.24 -2.58 -13.65
N LEU A 91 -7.77 -2.45 -14.90
CA LEU A 91 -8.64 -2.16 -16.05
C LEU A 91 -9.70 -3.25 -16.24
N ALA A 92 -9.31 -4.53 -16.20
CA ALA A 92 -10.24 -5.64 -16.34
C ALA A 92 -11.35 -5.63 -15.25
N SER A 93 -11.04 -5.13 -14.06
CA SER A 93 -11.99 -4.97 -12.96
C SER A 93 -12.91 -3.77 -13.19
N LEU A 94 -12.35 -2.62 -13.59
CA LEU A 94 -13.11 -1.39 -13.85
C LEU A 94 -14.07 -1.55 -15.02
N ASP A 95 -13.66 -2.26 -16.10
CA ASP A 95 -14.53 -2.60 -17.24
C ASP A 95 -15.79 -3.38 -16.82
N ARG A 96 -15.70 -4.09 -15.70
CA ARG A 96 -16.81 -4.84 -15.10
C ARG A 96 -17.48 -4.11 -13.94
N ASN A 97 -17.08 -2.85 -13.71
CA ASN A 97 -17.56 -2.02 -12.58
C ASN A 97 -17.29 -2.65 -11.19
N ILE A 98 -16.21 -3.45 -11.07
CA ILE A 98 -15.79 -4.09 -9.83
C ILE A 98 -14.79 -3.19 -9.10
N PRO A 99 -15.04 -2.78 -7.85
CA PRO A 99 -14.10 -2.04 -7.01
C PRO A 99 -12.79 -2.80 -6.78
N VAL A 100 -11.69 -2.07 -6.74
CA VAL A 100 -10.32 -2.60 -6.62
C VAL A 100 -9.65 -2.09 -5.36
N PHE A 101 -9.09 -3.00 -4.57
CA PHE A 101 -8.09 -2.74 -3.56
C PHE A 101 -6.76 -3.28 -4.05
N CYS A 102 -5.79 -2.42 -4.33
CA CYS A 102 -4.54 -2.80 -4.99
C CYS A 102 -3.34 -2.56 -4.08
N GLU A 103 -2.37 -3.46 -4.11
CA GLU A 103 -1.07 -3.22 -3.49
C GLU A 103 -0.29 -2.09 -4.19
N LYS A 104 0.57 -1.46 -3.42
CA LYS A 104 1.49 -0.42 -3.91
C LYS A 104 2.67 -1.04 -4.70
N PRO A 105 3.25 -0.29 -5.64
CA PRO A 105 2.70 0.90 -6.29
C PRO A 105 1.48 0.52 -7.14
N ILE A 106 0.63 1.50 -7.49
CA ILE A 106 -0.59 1.23 -8.29
C ILE A 106 -0.29 0.45 -9.57
N PHE A 107 0.85 0.69 -10.20
CA PHE A 107 1.49 -0.16 -11.21
C PHE A 107 2.94 0.28 -11.41
N TRP A 108 3.77 -0.64 -11.87
CA TRP A 108 5.15 -0.37 -12.32
C TRP A 108 5.66 -1.54 -13.12
N LYS A 109 6.50 -1.26 -14.12
CA LYS A 109 7.24 -2.29 -14.85
C LYS A 109 8.64 -1.78 -15.22
N GLU A 110 9.56 -2.68 -15.45
CA GLU A 110 10.88 -2.35 -15.97
C GLU A 110 10.77 -1.61 -17.30
N GLY A 111 11.58 -0.55 -17.47
CA GLY A 111 11.59 0.28 -18.68
C GLY A 111 10.35 1.18 -18.87
N ILE A 112 9.48 1.30 -17.85
CA ILE A 112 8.37 2.26 -17.91
C ILE A 112 8.93 3.68 -17.95
N ASN A 113 8.29 4.56 -18.72
CA ASN A 113 8.63 5.99 -18.76
C ASN A 113 7.45 6.85 -18.32
N ARG A 114 7.72 8.15 -18.09
CA ARG A 114 6.71 9.10 -17.61
C ARG A 114 5.49 9.19 -18.53
N LYS A 115 5.71 9.19 -19.85
CA LYS A 115 4.60 9.25 -20.80
C LYS A 115 3.69 8.04 -20.67
N GLU A 116 4.24 6.84 -20.55
CA GLU A 116 3.46 5.63 -20.35
C GLU A 116 2.70 5.64 -19.01
N ILE A 117 3.32 6.21 -17.96
CA ILE A 117 2.63 6.39 -16.66
C ILE A 117 1.42 7.28 -16.83
N GLU A 118 1.55 8.45 -17.45
CA GLU A 118 0.44 9.38 -17.65
C GLU A 118 -0.65 8.78 -18.57
N ASP A 119 -0.26 8.10 -19.64
CA ASP A 119 -1.21 7.43 -20.54
C ASP A 119 -2.04 6.37 -19.79
N LYS A 120 -1.39 5.58 -18.92
CA LYS A 120 -2.06 4.56 -18.10
C LYS A 120 -2.93 5.15 -16.99
N LEU A 121 -2.46 6.18 -16.30
CA LEU A 121 -3.27 6.91 -15.32
C LEU A 121 -4.51 7.53 -15.97
N GLY A 122 -4.32 8.18 -17.13
CA GLY A 122 -5.42 8.74 -17.92
C GLY A 122 -6.42 7.69 -18.41
N ALA A 123 -5.97 6.46 -18.70
CA ALA A 123 -6.87 5.37 -19.04
C ALA A 123 -7.74 4.94 -17.86
N ILE A 124 -7.17 4.79 -16.66
CA ILE A 124 -7.92 4.51 -15.44
C ILE A 124 -8.89 5.67 -15.12
N GLU A 125 -8.45 6.90 -15.31
CA GLU A 125 -9.23 8.11 -15.02
C GLU A 125 -10.47 8.26 -15.89
N LYS A 126 -10.48 7.71 -17.10
CA LYS A 126 -11.65 7.70 -17.98
C LYS A 126 -12.81 6.85 -17.51
N HIS A 127 -12.56 5.90 -16.62
CA HIS A 127 -13.65 5.12 -16.01
C HIS A 127 -14.43 5.99 -15.04
N THR A 128 -15.74 6.17 -15.30
CA THR A 128 -16.64 7.07 -14.55
C THR A 128 -16.79 6.69 -13.08
N ASN A 129 -16.55 5.41 -12.75
CA ASN A 129 -16.58 4.88 -11.39
C ASN A 129 -15.17 4.43 -10.98
N ARG A 130 -14.24 5.37 -10.80
CA ARG A 130 -12.84 5.14 -10.42
C ARG A 130 -12.72 4.52 -9.02
N LYS A 131 -13.12 3.28 -8.89
CA LYS A 131 -13.17 2.55 -7.62
C LYS A 131 -11.84 1.84 -7.37
N VAL A 132 -10.74 2.58 -7.39
CA VAL A 132 -9.39 2.06 -7.12
C VAL A 132 -8.87 2.64 -5.83
N PHE A 133 -8.54 1.75 -4.90
CA PHE A 133 -7.88 2.04 -3.63
C PHE A 133 -6.50 1.39 -3.66
N VAL A 134 -5.46 2.13 -3.28
CA VAL A 134 -4.10 1.58 -3.20
C VAL A 134 -3.68 1.46 -1.75
N ASN A 135 -3.06 0.35 -1.41
CA ASN A 135 -2.63 0.05 -0.05
C ASN A 135 -1.35 0.81 0.35
N THR A 136 -1.50 2.09 0.64
CA THR A 136 -0.46 2.93 1.24
C THR A 136 -0.63 3.02 2.77
N SER A 137 -0.96 1.89 3.38
CA SER A 137 -1.45 1.78 4.76
C SER A 137 -0.59 2.47 5.82
N ASN A 138 0.75 2.56 5.61
CA ASN A 138 1.63 3.25 6.55
C ASN A 138 1.27 4.74 6.72
N ALA A 139 0.59 5.35 5.76
CA ALA A 139 0.11 6.74 5.89
C ALA A 139 -0.85 6.94 7.07
N SER A 140 -1.53 5.88 7.55
CA SER A 140 -2.39 5.95 8.73
C SER A 140 -1.63 6.32 10.02
N PHE A 141 -0.32 6.06 10.10
CA PHE A 141 0.49 6.49 11.23
C PHE A 141 0.61 8.01 11.33
N MET A 142 0.53 8.71 10.18
CA MET A 142 0.66 10.17 10.16
C MET A 142 -0.46 10.89 10.91
N ASP A 143 -1.65 10.30 11.03
CA ASP A 143 -2.74 10.90 11.80
C ASP A 143 -2.34 11.03 13.28
N HIS A 144 -1.71 9.99 13.84
CA HIS A 144 -1.20 9.98 15.21
C HIS A 144 0.01 10.90 15.39
N VAL A 145 0.90 10.95 14.39
CA VAL A 145 2.06 11.85 14.40
C VAL A 145 1.62 13.31 14.37
N ILE A 146 0.68 13.66 13.47
CA ILE A 146 0.12 15.02 13.36
C ILE A 146 -0.57 15.44 14.65
N GLU A 147 -1.35 14.55 15.27
CA GLU A 147 -1.97 14.81 16.56
C GLU A 147 -0.91 15.07 17.66
N ALA A 148 0.16 14.27 17.68
CA ALA A 148 1.21 14.38 18.68
C ALA A 148 2.05 15.67 18.53
N ILE A 149 2.34 16.13 17.30
CA ILE A 149 3.08 17.36 17.05
C ILE A 149 2.19 18.61 17.17
N GLY A 150 0.87 18.45 17.07
CA GLY A 150 -0.12 19.51 17.27
C GLY A 150 -0.23 20.55 16.14
N SER A 151 0.72 20.64 15.24
CA SER A 151 0.70 21.57 14.09
C SER A 151 1.50 21.02 12.92
N LYS A 152 0.99 21.22 11.69
CA LYS A 152 1.73 20.95 10.45
C LYS A 152 2.52 22.15 9.93
N LYS A 153 2.48 23.30 10.63
CA LYS A 153 3.11 24.53 10.18
C LYS A 153 4.59 24.55 10.54
N ASP A 154 5.37 25.14 9.65
CA ASP A 154 6.80 25.40 9.84
C ASP A 154 7.70 24.17 10.01
N ILE A 155 7.25 23.00 9.54
CA ILE A 155 8.09 21.78 9.50
C ILE A 155 9.21 22.01 8.48
N ARG A 156 10.47 21.85 8.91
CA ARG A 156 11.67 22.10 8.09
C ARG A 156 12.43 20.84 7.72
N LEU A 157 12.24 19.76 8.49
CA LEU A 157 12.91 18.50 8.28
C LEU A 157 11.92 17.36 8.42
N PHE A 158 11.91 16.47 7.45
CA PHE A 158 11.18 15.21 7.49
C PHE A 158 12.15 14.06 7.17
N ASP A 159 12.35 13.18 8.14
CA ASP A 159 13.17 11.99 8.00
C ASP A 159 12.28 10.74 8.00
N PHE A 160 12.49 9.81 7.08
CA PHE A 160 11.84 8.52 7.11
C PHE A 160 12.85 7.40 6.91
N LYS A 161 13.00 6.57 7.95
CA LYS A 161 13.80 5.36 7.93
C LYS A 161 12.89 4.16 7.85
N PHE A 162 13.10 3.31 6.85
CA PHE A 162 12.39 2.04 6.75
C PHE A 162 13.36 0.92 6.35
N PHE A 163 13.70 0.08 7.34
CA PHE A 163 14.52 -1.11 7.16
C PHE A 163 13.64 -2.34 7.22
N SER A 164 13.76 -3.19 6.21
CA SER A 164 12.98 -4.41 6.05
C SER A 164 13.87 -5.61 5.76
N GLN A 165 13.28 -6.81 5.80
CA GLN A 165 13.93 -8.06 5.43
C GLN A 165 13.54 -8.50 4.01
N GLY A 166 13.19 -7.54 3.14
CA GLY A 166 12.86 -7.77 1.75
C GLY A 166 14.05 -8.31 0.93
N PRO A 167 13.77 -8.80 -0.27
CA PRO A 167 14.77 -9.40 -1.14
C PRO A 167 15.37 -8.42 -2.16
N HIS A 168 14.95 -7.17 -2.20
CA HIS A 168 15.35 -6.24 -3.25
C HIS A 168 16.75 -5.71 -3.02
N ILE A 169 17.39 -5.26 -4.08
CA ILE A 169 18.75 -4.70 -4.06
C ILE A 169 18.81 -3.41 -4.85
N GLY A 170 19.69 -2.51 -4.44
CA GLY A 170 19.94 -1.26 -5.17
C GLY A 170 18.70 -0.41 -5.36
N ARG A 171 18.45 0.01 -6.60
CA ARG A 171 17.30 0.87 -6.95
C ARG A 171 15.94 0.18 -6.74
N ASP A 172 15.87 -1.14 -6.77
CA ASP A 172 14.62 -1.88 -6.51
C ASP A 172 14.15 -1.74 -5.06
N ILE A 173 15.06 -1.46 -4.10
CA ILE A 173 14.69 -1.08 -2.72
C ILE A 173 13.88 0.23 -2.76
N GLY A 174 14.31 1.21 -3.55
CA GLY A 174 13.56 2.44 -3.77
C GLY A 174 12.19 2.15 -4.38
N LEU A 175 12.12 1.32 -5.40
CA LEU A 175 10.85 0.92 -6.02
C LEU A 175 9.85 0.31 -5.03
N ASP A 176 10.32 -0.51 -4.10
CA ASP A 176 9.46 -1.13 -3.08
C ASP A 176 9.07 -0.15 -1.96
N LEU A 177 10.02 0.67 -1.47
CA LEU A 177 9.84 1.42 -0.23
C LEU A 177 9.46 2.90 -0.41
N LEU A 178 9.77 3.53 -1.57
CA LEU A 178 9.36 4.92 -1.86
C LEU A 178 7.86 5.15 -1.72
N PRO A 179 6.96 4.28 -2.22
CA PRO A 179 5.52 4.50 -2.06
C PRO A 179 5.08 4.68 -0.61
N HIS A 180 5.76 4.03 0.35
CA HIS A 180 5.48 4.21 1.77
C HIS A 180 5.90 5.59 2.28
N GLY A 181 7.11 6.05 1.95
CA GLY A 181 7.59 7.38 2.36
C GLY A 181 6.78 8.49 1.71
N ILE A 182 6.50 8.37 0.41
CA ILE A 182 5.71 9.35 -0.34
C ILE A 182 4.29 9.46 0.23
N SER A 183 3.66 8.35 0.63
CA SER A 183 2.32 8.38 1.24
C SER A 183 2.30 9.16 2.57
N LEU A 184 3.37 9.10 3.36
CA LEU A 184 3.52 9.92 4.57
C LEU A 184 3.60 11.42 4.24
N LEU A 185 4.36 11.79 3.19
CA LEU A 185 4.47 13.18 2.72
C LEU A 185 3.14 13.70 2.17
N LEU A 186 2.45 12.90 1.37
CA LEU A 186 1.12 13.26 0.84
C LEU A 186 0.13 13.52 1.97
N ARG A 187 0.17 12.71 3.03
CA ARG A 187 -0.68 12.90 4.21
C ARG A 187 -0.34 14.17 5.00
N LEU A 188 0.93 14.55 5.03
CA LEU A 188 1.41 15.72 5.77
C LEU A 188 1.21 17.02 5.00
N PHE A 189 1.60 17.06 3.74
CA PHE A 189 1.71 18.27 2.92
C PHE A 189 0.79 18.30 1.70
N GLY A 190 0.14 17.18 1.33
CA GLY A 190 -0.53 17.03 0.04
C GLY A 190 0.45 16.92 -1.13
N PRO A 191 -0.06 16.86 -2.39
CA PRO A 191 0.81 16.77 -3.58
C PRO A 191 1.61 18.04 -3.79
N GLN A 192 2.94 17.91 -3.90
CA GLN A 192 3.89 18.98 -4.18
C GLN A 192 4.93 18.49 -5.20
N LYS A 193 5.70 19.41 -5.79
CA LYS A 193 6.87 19.08 -6.60
C LYS A 193 8.07 18.76 -5.71
N ILE A 194 8.93 17.89 -6.19
CA ILE A 194 10.25 17.68 -5.59
C ILE A 194 11.27 18.59 -6.25
N GLU A 195 12.24 19.05 -5.47
CA GLU A 195 13.36 19.87 -5.93
C GLU A 195 14.66 19.37 -5.30
N ARG A 196 15.79 19.61 -5.94
CA ARG A 196 17.14 19.32 -5.40
C ARG A 196 17.32 17.84 -5.01
N LEU A 197 16.80 16.93 -5.84
CA LEU A 197 16.94 15.48 -5.60
C LEU A 197 18.41 15.06 -5.59
N THR A 198 18.78 14.30 -4.58
CA THR A 198 20.05 13.56 -4.51
C THR A 198 19.76 12.12 -4.13
N GLU A 199 20.54 11.18 -4.67
CA GLU A 199 20.40 9.74 -4.40
C GLU A 199 21.76 9.16 -4.00
N GLU A 200 21.72 8.20 -3.07
CA GLU A 200 22.85 7.34 -2.71
C GLU A 200 22.34 5.88 -2.70
N ILE A 201 22.93 5.05 -3.54
CA ILE A 201 22.46 3.69 -3.79
C ILE A 201 23.60 2.71 -3.63
N ASP A 202 23.35 1.63 -2.86
CA ASP A 202 24.23 0.47 -2.76
C ASP A 202 23.36 -0.81 -2.76
N ASN A 203 24.00 -1.97 -2.78
CA ASN A 203 23.29 -3.25 -2.84
C ASN A 203 22.18 -3.39 -1.80
N ASN A 204 22.40 -2.92 -0.57
CA ASN A 204 21.49 -3.14 0.57
C ASN A 204 20.72 -1.90 1.00
N TYR A 205 20.96 -0.75 0.38
CA TYR A 205 20.25 0.47 0.73
C TYR A 205 19.97 1.36 -0.48
N TYR A 206 18.94 2.14 -0.32
CA TYR A 206 18.55 3.24 -1.19
C TYR A 206 18.24 4.45 -0.31
N LYS A 207 18.97 5.55 -0.52
CA LYS A 207 18.73 6.81 0.17
C LYS A 207 18.45 7.88 -0.85
N CYS A 208 17.54 8.78 -0.52
CA CYS A 208 17.36 9.98 -1.31
C CYS A 208 17.02 11.17 -0.40
N SER A 209 17.44 12.35 -0.83
CA SER A 209 17.11 13.61 -0.18
C SER A 209 16.62 14.61 -1.21
N PHE A 210 15.61 15.39 -0.86
CA PHE A 210 14.99 16.37 -1.74
C PHE A 210 14.26 17.44 -0.94
N LEU A 211 13.89 18.55 -1.60
CA LEU A 211 13.02 19.58 -1.04
C LEU A 211 11.57 19.28 -1.45
N TYR A 212 10.64 19.31 -0.50
CA TYR A 212 9.22 19.08 -0.70
C TYR A 212 8.40 20.03 0.19
N ALA A 213 7.57 20.89 -0.37
CA ALA A 213 6.81 21.89 0.40
C ALA A 213 7.70 22.77 1.32
N GLU A 214 8.87 23.19 0.86
CA GLU A 214 9.90 23.93 1.63
C GLU A 214 10.50 23.15 2.83
N CYS A 215 10.19 21.85 2.94
CA CYS A 215 10.73 20.94 3.93
C CYS A 215 11.87 20.11 3.31
N ASN A 216 12.99 19.97 4.02
CA ASN A 216 14.03 19.04 3.62
C ASN A 216 13.58 17.61 3.97
N VAL A 217 13.54 16.73 2.98
CA VAL A 217 13.11 15.34 3.13
C VAL A 217 14.30 14.42 2.97
N ASN A 218 14.46 13.48 3.88
CA ASN A 218 15.44 12.41 3.77
C ASN A 218 14.76 11.06 3.91
N PHE A 219 14.94 10.20 2.93
CA PHE A 219 14.54 8.79 2.98
C PHE A 219 15.78 7.90 3.13
N ASP A 220 15.75 7.00 4.10
CA ASP A 220 16.79 5.98 4.34
C ASP A 220 16.14 4.60 4.34
N PHE A 221 16.26 3.89 3.24
CA PHE A 221 15.66 2.58 3.01
C PHE A 221 16.69 1.48 2.96
N GLN A 222 16.42 0.35 3.62
CA GLN A 222 17.26 -0.81 3.60
C GLN A 222 16.44 -2.09 3.47
N GLU A 223 16.93 -3.01 2.63
CA GLU A 223 16.45 -4.37 2.59
C GLU A 223 17.63 -5.34 2.76
N LEU A 224 17.55 -6.15 3.81
CA LEU A 224 18.60 -7.14 4.13
C LEU A 224 17.99 -8.35 4.82
N ALA A 225 18.09 -9.52 4.20
CA ALA A 225 17.62 -10.78 4.78
C ALA A 225 18.32 -11.02 6.14
N GLY A 226 17.51 -11.21 7.19
CA GLY A 226 18.03 -11.37 8.57
C GLY A 226 18.54 -10.07 9.21
N GLY A 227 18.46 -8.94 8.54
CA GLY A 227 18.81 -7.63 9.08
C GLY A 227 17.80 -7.09 10.10
N ASN A 228 18.10 -5.92 10.64
CA ASN A 228 17.19 -5.21 11.54
C ASN A 228 15.92 -4.75 10.80
N LYS A 229 14.85 -4.61 11.55
CA LYS A 229 13.61 -3.99 11.09
C LYS A 229 13.44 -2.68 11.82
N ASP A 230 13.53 -1.57 11.12
CA ASP A 230 13.30 -0.24 11.64
C ASP A 230 12.19 0.46 10.86
N PHE A 231 11.37 1.21 11.55
CA PHE A 231 10.42 2.12 10.95
C PHE A 231 10.36 3.35 11.85
N VAL A 232 10.94 4.45 11.38
CA VAL A 232 11.06 5.69 12.15
C VAL A 232 10.62 6.87 11.30
N ILE A 233 9.71 7.67 11.83
CA ILE A 233 9.30 8.94 11.25
C ILE A 233 9.93 10.04 12.09
N GLY A 234 10.74 10.90 11.47
CA GLY A 234 11.31 12.10 12.08
C GLY A 234 10.64 13.36 11.57
N ILE A 235 10.31 14.28 12.47
CA ILE A 235 9.81 15.61 12.15
C ILE A 235 10.58 16.61 13.01
N ASP A 236 11.43 17.41 12.37
CA ASP A 236 12.37 18.32 12.99
C ASP A 236 13.25 17.59 14.04
N ASP A 237 13.14 17.89 15.32
CA ASP A 237 13.91 17.28 16.42
C ASP A 237 13.18 16.10 17.10
N ARG A 238 12.02 15.66 16.58
CA ARG A 238 11.17 14.66 17.20
C ARG A 238 11.06 13.41 16.33
N THR A 239 11.20 12.24 16.91
CA THR A 239 11.07 10.96 16.19
C THR A 239 9.99 10.08 16.77
N PHE A 240 9.36 9.29 15.89
CA PHE A 240 8.33 8.31 16.20
C PHE A 240 8.76 6.95 15.67
N THR A 241 9.08 6.05 16.58
CA THR A 241 9.55 4.70 16.24
C THR A 241 8.41 3.70 16.33
N ARG A 242 8.14 2.98 15.25
CA ARG A 242 7.14 1.92 15.25
C ARG A 242 7.63 0.71 16.04
N ILE A 243 6.82 0.29 17.01
CA ILE A 243 7.01 -0.92 17.80
C ILE A 243 5.86 -1.87 17.51
N GLN A 244 6.18 -3.12 17.22
CA GLN A 244 5.22 -4.21 17.02
C GLN A 244 5.38 -5.21 18.16
N GLU A 245 4.29 -5.47 18.90
CA GLU A 245 4.27 -6.32 20.09
C GLU A 245 3.27 -7.46 19.91
N GLY A 246 3.59 -8.64 20.45
CA GLY A 246 2.68 -9.79 20.47
C GLY A 246 2.53 -10.51 19.13
N PHE A 247 1.62 -11.49 19.10
CA PHE A 247 1.31 -12.31 17.92
C PHE A 247 -0.18 -12.65 17.87
N GLY A 248 -0.73 -12.86 16.67
CA GLY A 248 -2.13 -13.24 16.49
C GLY A 248 -3.08 -12.27 17.17
N ALA A 249 -3.92 -12.73 18.06
CA ALA A 249 -4.92 -11.91 18.76
C ALA A 249 -4.30 -10.91 19.77
N THR A 250 -3.02 -11.06 20.14
CA THR A 250 -2.30 -10.14 21.02
C THR A 250 -1.45 -9.14 20.27
N TYR A 251 -1.43 -9.19 18.94
CA TYR A 251 -0.68 -8.25 18.11
C TYR A 251 -1.14 -6.82 18.34
N ARG A 252 -0.18 -5.94 18.60
CA ARG A 252 -0.39 -4.50 18.76
C ARG A 252 0.73 -3.75 18.04
N VAL A 253 0.40 -2.59 17.54
CA VAL A 253 1.37 -1.65 16.98
C VAL A 253 1.24 -0.31 17.69
N CYS A 254 2.38 0.32 17.98
CA CYS A 254 2.43 1.66 18.53
C CYS A 254 3.58 2.44 17.94
N LEU A 255 3.52 3.75 18.06
CA LEU A 255 4.61 4.68 17.82
C LEU A 255 5.17 5.13 19.19
N GLU A 256 6.46 4.92 19.41
CA GLU A 256 7.15 5.49 20.57
C GLU A 256 7.68 6.87 20.19
N ASP A 257 7.25 7.85 20.93
CA ASP A 257 7.59 9.26 20.75
C ASP A 257 8.87 9.59 21.53
N SER A 258 9.92 9.99 20.85
CA SER A 258 11.22 10.28 21.46
C SER A 258 11.22 11.45 22.43
N GLN A 259 10.34 12.44 22.22
CA GLN A 259 10.29 13.62 23.06
C GLN A 259 9.60 13.36 24.42
N THR A 260 8.58 12.53 24.41
CA THR A 260 7.77 12.26 25.62
C THR A 260 8.02 10.89 26.24
N GLY A 261 8.65 9.98 25.51
CA GLY A 261 8.79 8.55 25.88
C GLY A 261 7.47 7.78 25.90
N LYS A 262 6.36 8.38 25.39
CA LYS A 262 5.04 7.75 25.39
C LYS A 262 4.86 6.83 24.19
N LYS A 263 4.17 5.72 24.42
CA LYS A 263 3.67 4.84 23.35
C LYS A 263 2.28 5.27 22.93
N ILE A 264 2.14 5.60 21.64
CA ILE A 264 0.88 5.94 20.99
C ILE A 264 0.40 4.68 20.28
N TYR A 265 -0.58 3.97 20.86
CA TYR A 265 -1.13 2.77 20.27
C TYR A 265 -1.97 3.09 19.04
N CYS A 266 -1.69 2.41 17.95
CA CYS A 266 -2.35 2.58 16.66
C CYS A 266 -3.18 1.33 16.32
N GLU A 267 -4.20 1.50 15.48
CA GLU A 267 -4.83 0.36 14.82
C GLU A 267 -3.86 -0.25 13.79
N ASP A 268 -4.02 -1.53 13.47
CA ASP A 268 -3.25 -2.16 12.38
C ASP A 268 -3.50 -1.42 11.06
N PRO A 269 -2.47 -0.85 10.43
CA PRO A 269 -2.62 -0.07 9.19
C PRO A 269 -3.33 -0.81 8.06
N PHE A 270 -3.07 -2.12 7.90
CA PHE A 270 -3.75 -2.94 6.89
C PHE A 270 -5.24 -3.09 7.21
N GLU A 271 -5.57 -3.29 8.49
CA GLU A 271 -6.97 -3.41 8.92
C GLU A 271 -7.72 -2.09 8.71
N VAL A 272 -7.09 -0.94 9.01
CA VAL A 272 -7.66 0.39 8.78
C VAL A 272 -8.03 0.58 7.31
N TYR A 273 -7.09 0.30 6.39
CA TYR A 273 -7.28 0.52 4.95
C TYR A 273 -8.29 -0.45 4.35
N ILE A 274 -8.22 -1.74 4.70
CA ILE A 274 -9.20 -2.73 4.22
C ILE A 274 -10.60 -2.40 4.76
N ARG A 275 -10.73 -1.94 6.00
CA ARG A 275 -12.01 -1.51 6.59
C ARG A 275 -12.59 -0.29 5.85
N ARG A 276 -11.75 0.69 5.49
CA ARG A 276 -12.15 1.85 4.68
C ARG A 276 -12.66 1.41 3.31
N PHE A 277 -11.94 0.52 2.64
CA PHE A 277 -12.35 -0.04 1.35
C PHE A 277 -13.68 -0.80 1.43
N LEU A 278 -13.88 -1.65 2.45
CA LEU A 278 -15.15 -2.34 2.66
C LEU A 278 -16.31 -1.37 2.89
N ARG A 279 -16.10 -0.31 3.67
CA ARG A 279 -17.10 0.75 3.88
C ARG A 279 -17.47 1.45 2.58
N TYR A 280 -16.48 1.74 1.75
CA TYR A 280 -16.71 2.29 0.42
C TYR A 280 -17.56 1.35 -0.45
N CYS A 281 -17.22 0.07 -0.53
CA CYS A 281 -17.98 -0.90 -1.31
C CYS A 281 -19.45 -1.03 -0.85
N LEU A 282 -19.71 -0.87 0.45
CA LEU A 282 -21.06 -0.96 1.01
C LEU A 282 -21.88 0.32 0.86
N ASN A 283 -21.27 1.48 1.05
CA ASN A 283 -21.97 2.75 1.25
C ASN A 283 -21.68 3.79 0.16
N GLY A 284 -20.72 3.53 -0.73
CA GLY A 284 -20.26 4.50 -1.72
C GLY A 284 -19.52 5.71 -1.12
N LEU A 285 -19.18 5.67 0.17
CA LEU A 285 -18.47 6.75 0.86
C LEU A 285 -16.97 6.63 0.62
N GLN A 286 -16.43 7.52 -0.19
CA GLN A 286 -14.98 7.64 -0.41
C GLN A 286 -14.42 8.73 0.51
N THR A 287 -13.30 8.44 1.15
CA THR A 287 -12.49 9.47 1.81
C THR A 287 -11.45 9.98 0.82
N GLU A 288 -11.06 11.25 0.95
CA GLU A 288 -10.03 11.85 0.07
C GLU A 288 -8.68 11.12 0.14
N GLU A 289 -8.44 10.45 1.25
CA GLU A 289 -7.16 9.85 1.65
C GLU A 289 -6.85 8.49 1.03
N ASP A 290 -7.85 7.84 0.43
CA ASP A 290 -7.72 6.50 -0.17
C ASP A 290 -8.04 6.59 -1.67
N SER A 291 -7.94 7.79 -2.24
CA SER A 291 -8.40 8.07 -3.59
C SER A 291 -7.42 7.62 -4.66
N PHE A 292 -7.94 7.42 -5.86
CA PHE A 292 -7.11 7.25 -7.06
C PHE A 292 -6.18 8.47 -7.27
N GLU A 293 -6.60 9.66 -6.85
CA GLU A 293 -5.84 10.90 -6.91
C GLU A 293 -4.57 10.81 -6.06
N GLU A 294 -4.66 10.31 -4.81
CA GLU A 294 -3.49 10.11 -3.96
C GLU A 294 -2.55 9.04 -4.53
N ALA A 295 -3.09 7.91 -5.01
CA ALA A 295 -2.32 6.86 -5.64
C ALA A 295 -1.59 7.36 -6.90
N SER A 296 -2.24 8.21 -7.69
CA SER A 296 -1.68 8.83 -8.88
C SER A 296 -0.56 9.82 -8.53
N ALA A 297 -0.77 10.64 -7.51
CA ALA A 297 0.24 11.57 -7.00
C ALA A 297 1.46 10.80 -6.45
N ASN A 298 1.23 9.72 -5.71
CA ASN A 298 2.29 8.85 -5.20
C ASN A 298 3.13 8.26 -6.33
N LEU A 299 2.49 7.72 -7.36
CA LEU A 299 3.18 7.16 -8.53
C LEU A 299 3.97 8.22 -9.31
N ARG A 300 3.42 9.44 -9.48
CA ARG A 300 4.09 10.54 -10.18
C ARG A 300 5.35 10.99 -9.43
N ILE A 301 5.26 11.17 -8.12
CA ILE A 301 6.42 11.54 -7.28
C ILE A 301 7.46 10.41 -7.30
N MET A 302 7.03 9.15 -7.19
CA MET A 302 7.93 8.00 -7.32
C MET A 302 8.64 7.98 -8.67
N ALA A 303 7.92 8.26 -9.77
CA ALA A 303 8.50 8.34 -11.11
C ALA A 303 9.47 9.54 -11.25
N GLU A 304 9.17 10.66 -10.61
CA GLU A 304 10.05 11.83 -10.56
C GLU A 304 11.38 11.49 -9.88
N ILE A 305 11.34 10.72 -8.79
CA ILE A 305 12.54 10.26 -8.09
C ILE A 305 13.31 9.21 -8.92
N LEU A 306 12.62 8.15 -9.39
CA LEU A 306 13.29 7.00 -10.00
C LEU A 306 13.72 7.20 -11.45
N LEU A 307 13.04 8.07 -12.22
CA LEU A 307 13.32 8.27 -13.66
C LEU A 307 14.11 9.55 -13.95
N GLY A 308 14.25 10.47 -12.99
CA GLY A 308 14.88 11.77 -13.21
C GLY A 308 14.03 12.72 -14.05
N GLU A 309 14.53 13.92 -14.37
CA GLU A 309 13.77 14.94 -15.13
C GLU A 309 13.61 14.66 -16.63
N ASP A 310 14.47 13.84 -17.24
CA ASP A 310 14.66 13.73 -18.72
C ASP A 310 14.35 12.35 -19.32
N GLN A 311 13.58 11.46 -18.64
CA GLN A 311 13.25 10.13 -19.20
C GLN A 311 11.76 9.88 -19.37
#